data_2768f766965fc5f573450c939a33a3ad
#
_entry.id   2768f766965fc5f573450c939a33a3ad
#
_cell.length_a   1.000
_cell.length_b   1.000
_cell.length_c   1.000
_cell.angle_alpha   90.00
_cell.angle_beta   90.00
_cell.angle_gamma   90.00
#
_symmetry.space_group_name_H-M   'P 1'
#
loop_
_entity.id
_entity.type
_entity.pdbx_description
1 polymer ?
#
loop_
_entity_poly.entity_id
_entity_poly.type
_entity_poly.pdbx_seq_one_letter_code
_entity_poly.pdbx_strand_id
1 'polypeptide(L)'
;MKGVCKDTPLFLAICRWLIPGINFDLYPDSAVCPASYITMFKKLSDKFSKGIIYLAAFLVTALMAVMLIHIVKESIPAFSQLGIKMVLPSTEWRPVSQKPQYGLLPAIAGTLYVSAIAVVLALIFGVACACFLDYYLPKKVASVFLAFIDLVAGIPSVIFGFIGLTVLVKAFATHLHMAAGQCILAAGIVLGIMLLPFVISTCHESLQTARKTYEFSAITLGFSREFTLLHFILPAIRPGIIAGAMMAFGRALGETMAVMMVIGNSPIYPKLLGRGQTLPALTALEMGSIEYGSLHLSVLYVANAVLLVILFIVLGISYLLKRRLATHEN
;
A
#
# COMPACT_ATOMS: atom_id res chain seq x y z
N MET A 1 -5.39 44.99 1.72
CA MET A 1 -4.35 44.33 0.88
C MET A 1 -3.08 45.17 0.71
N LYS A 2 -2.59 45.83 1.79
CA LYS A 2 -1.40 46.71 1.78
C LYS A 2 -0.19 46.15 2.55
N GLY A 3 -0.15 44.84 2.84
CA GLY A 3 0.87 44.27 3.76
C GLY A 3 1.76 43.17 3.23
N VAL A 4 1.64 42.71 1.96
CA VAL A 4 2.30 41.46 1.52
C VAL A 4 3.65 41.69 0.81
N CYS A 5 4.00 42.92 0.43
CA CYS A 5 5.26 43.17 -0.31
C CYS A 5 6.50 43.52 0.55
N LYS A 6 6.39 43.58 1.90
CA LYS A 6 7.53 44.04 2.74
C LYS A 6 8.42 42.93 3.31
N ASP A 7 8.04 41.64 3.26
CA ASP A 7 8.69 40.61 4.09
C ASP A 7 9.38 39.45 3.39
N THR A 8 9.69 39.54 2.08
CA THR A 8 10.46 38.45 1.46
C THR A 8 11.65 38.98 0.64
N PRO A 9 12.82 39.12 1.26
CA PRO A 9 14.08 39.44 0.54
C PRO A 9 14.42 38.40 -0.55
N LEU A 10 13.91 37.22 -0.43
CA LEU A 10 14.09 36.12 -1.41
C LEU A 10 13.39 36.41 -2.74
N PHE A 11 12.22 37.05 -2.71
CA PHE A 11 11.44 37.39 -3.93
C PHE A 11 12.12 38.49 -4.75
N LEU A 12 12.69 39.48 -4.11
CA LEU A 12 13.48 40.53 -4.76
C LEU A 12 14.79 40.00 -5.36
N ALA A 13 15.43 39.05 -4.67
CA ALA A 13 16.65 38.39 -5.18
C ALA A 13 16.35 37.53 -6.42
N ILE A 14 15.22 36.81 -6.44
CA ILE A 14 14.79 36.01 -7.60
C ILE A 14 14.41 36.89 -8.79
N CYS A 15 13.72 38.01 -8.56
CA CYS A 15 13.39 38.96 -9.62
C CYS A 15 14.65 39.64 -10.20
N ARG A 16 15.67 39.92 -9.39
CA ARG A 16 16.96 40.50 -9.79
C ARG A 16 17.80 39.54 -10.63
N TRP A 17 17.63 38.24 -10.42
CA TRP A 17 18.34 37.18 -11.15
C TRP A 17 17.67 36.82 -12.49
N LEU A 18 16.33 36.92 -12.57
CA LEU A 18 15.54 36.51 -13.75
C LEU A 18 15.46 37.60 -14.84
N ILE A 19 15.73 38.88 -14.55
CA ILE A 19 15.63 39.98 -15.52
C ILE A 19 16.89 40.84 -15.39
N PRO A 20 18.01 40.44 -16.00
CA PRO A 20 19.20 41.27 -16.07
C PRO A 20 18.95 42.47 -17.01
N GLY A 21 18.83 43.67 -16.45
CA GLY A 21 18.63 44.91 -17.20
C GLY A 21 17.66 45.91 -16.59
N ILE A 22 16.93 45.55 -15.53
CA ILE A 22 16.08 46.51 -14.82
C ILE A 22 16.80 46.98 -13.56
N ASN A 23 17.12 48.25 -13.52
CA ASN A 23 17.74 48.89 -12.35
C ASN A 23 16.63 49.17 -11.31
N PHE A 24 16.49 48.26 -10.33
CA PHE A 24 15.47 48.35 -9.30
C PHE A 24 15.71 49.47 -8.26
N ASP A 25 16.87 50.13 -8.30
CA ASP A 25 17.26 51.18 -7.39
C ASP A 25 16.66 52.59 -7.76
N LEU A 26 15.97 52.69 -8.91
CA LEU A 26 15.38 53.92 -9.40
C LEU A 26 13.92 54.17 -9.02
N TYR A 27 13.30 53.27 -8.23
CA TYR A 27 11.91 53.43 -7.79
C TYR A 27 11.81 53.44 -6.26
N PRO A 28 11.81 54.63 -5.63
CA PRO A 28 11.55 54.73 -4.20
C PRO A 28 10.09 54.48 -3.88
N ASP A 29 9.86 53.55 -2.93
CA ASP A 29 8.73 53.36 -2.03
C ASP A 29 7.26 53.34 -2.52
N SER A 30 6.98 53.58 -3.80
CA SER A 30 5.60 53.63 -4.32
C SER A 30 5.40 52.97 -5.68
N ALA A 31 6.37 52.21 -6.17
CA ALA A 31 6.23 51.50 -7.44
C ALA A 31 5.25 50.35 -7.27
N VAL A 32 4.00 50.61 -7.65
CA VAL A 32 2.98 49.64 -7.97
C VAL A 32 3.61 48.61 -8.90
N CYS A 33 4.00 47.47 -8.36
CA CYS A 33 4.22 46.29 -9.22
C CYS A 33 2.89 46.09 -9.97
N PRO A 34 2.85 46.28 -11.31
CA PRO A 34 1.59 46.23 -12.00
C PRO A 34 1.01 44.85 -11.77
N ALA A 35 -0.13 44.80 -11.07
CA ALA A 35 -0.83 43.56 -10.71
C ALA A 35 -1.07 42.65 -11.94
N SER A 36 -1.01 43.22 -13.15
CA SER A 36 -1.08 42.52 -14.42
C SER A 36 0.13 41.63 -14.69
N TYR A 37 1.35 42.01 -14.29
CA TYR A 37 2.53 41.16 -14.49
C TYR A 37 2.54 39.98 -13.54
N ILE A 38 2.18 40.17 -12.25
CA ILE A 38 2.07 39.11 -11.25
C ILE A 38 1.00 38.10 -11.67
N THR A 39 -0.15 38.58 -12.15
CA THR A 39 -1.23 37.71 -12.62
C THR A 39 -0.89 36.99 -13.92
N MET A 40 -0.12 37.60 -14.82
CA MET A 40 0.33 36.99 -16.06
C MET A 40 1.38 35.89 -15.79
N PHE A 41 2.38 36.15 -14.95
CA PHE A 41 3.36 35.14 -14.52
C PHE A 41 2.69 33.98 -13.76
N LYS A 42 1.74 34.27 -12.88
CA LYS A 42 0.96 33.25 -12.17
C LYS A 42 0.14 32.40 -13.13
N LYS A 43 -0.55 33.02 -14.11
CA LYS A 43 -1.29 32.27 -15.14
C LYS A 43 -0.39 31.44 -16.05
N LEU A 44 0.81 31.92 -16.40
CA LEU A 44 1.76 31.17 -17.21
C LEU A 44 2.35 30.00 -16.43
N SER A 45 2.76 30.23 -15.18
CA SER A 45 3.23 29.21 -14.25
C SER A 45 2.14 28.14 -13.99
N ASP A 46 0.89 28.56 -13.77
CA ASP A 46 -0.23 27.65 -13.54
C ASP A 46 -0.54 26.79 -14.79
N LYS A 47 -0.45 27.37 -16.01
CA LYS A 47 -0.62 26.60 -17.26
C LYS A 47 0.52 25.60 -17.48
N PHE A 48 1.76 26.02 -17.21
CA PHE A 48 2.93 25.17 -17.35
C PHE A 48 2.90 24.03 -16.33
N SER A 49 2.61 24.33 -15.07
CA SER A 49 2.44 23.33 -14.01
C SER A 49 1.32 22.33 -14.32
N LYS A 50 0.17 22.83 -14.81
CA LYS A 50 -0.91 21.94 -15.26
C LYS A 50 -0.49 21.05 -16.42
N GLY A 51 0.23 21.60 -17.41
CA GLY A 51 0.76 20.82 -18.53
C GLY A 51 1.67 19.68 -18.06
N ILE A 52 2.59 19.96 -17.13
CA ILE A 52 3.48 18.94 -16.55
C ILE A 52 2.68 17.88 -15.80
N ILE A 53 1.69 18.28 -14.99
CA ILE A 53 0.85 17.35 -14.23
C ILE A 53 0.05 16.43 -15.17
N TYR A 54 -0.56 16.99 -16.22
CA TYR A 54 -1.29 16.17 -17.21
C TYR A 54 -0.35 15.24 -17.99
N LEU A 55 0.84 15.70 -18.38
CA LEU A 55 1.83 14.88 -19.05
C LEU A 55 2.30 13.74 -18.16
N ALA A 56 2.62 14.03 -16.90
CA ALA A 56 3.02 13.01 -15.92
C ALA A 56 1.91 11.98 -15.68
N ALA A 57 0.67 12.44 -15.50
CA ALA A 57 -0.48 11.56 -15.34
C ALA A 57 -0.70 10.67 -16.57
N PHE A 58 -0.62 11.24 -17.78
CA PHE A 58 -0.71 10.50 -19.04
C PHE A 58 0.40 9.45 -19.15
N LEU A 59 1.65 9.82 -18.85
CA LEU A 59 2.82 8.93 -18.93
C LEU A 59 2.67 7.72 -17.98
N VAL A 60 2.28 7.98 -16.73
CA VAL A 60 2.05 6.90 -15.75
C VAL A 60 0.91 5.98 -16.20
N THR A 61 -0.20 6.55 -16.67
CA THR A 61 -1.35 5.77 -17.15
C THR A 61 -1.00 4.94 -18.39
N ALA A 62 -0.25 5.53 -19.32
CA ALA A 62 0.22 4.84 -20.52
C ALA A 62 1.18 3.69 -20.18
N LEU A 63 2.15 3.90 -19.27
CA LEU A 63 3.05 2.85 -18.79
C LEU A 63 2.27 1.70 -18.14
N MET A 64 1.28 2.00 -17.29
CA MET A 64 0.43 0.98 -16.67
C MET A 64 -0.33 0.18 -17.73
N ALA A 65 -0.90 0.85 -18.74
CA ALA A 65 -1.61 0.19 -19.83
C ALA A 65 -0.68 -0.73 -20.65
N VAL A 66 0.53 -0.26 -20.98
CA VAL A 66 1.55 -1.05 -21.71
C VAL A 66 1.94 -2.28 -20.91
N MET A 67 2.18 -2.15 -19.59
CA MET A 67 2.50 -3.28 -18.71
C MET A 67 1.36 -4.31 -18.67
N LEU A 68 0.11 -3.87 -18.54
CA LEU A 68 -1.05 -4.76 -18.56
C LEU A 68 -1.17 -5.51 -19.89
N ILE A 69 -1.04 -4.81 -21.01
CA ILE A 69 -1.08 -5.41 -22.36
C ILE A 69 0.06 -6.42 -22.52
N HIS A 70 1.26 -6.09 -22.04
CA HIS A 70 2.42 -6.98 -22.11
C HIS A 70 2.18 -8.28 -21.33
N ILE A 71 1.71 -8.18 -20.07
CA ILE A 71 1.39 -9.36 -19.23
C ILE A 71 0.35 -10.24 -19.92
N VAL A 72 -0.71 -9.66 -20.46
CA VAL A 72 -1.76 -10.43 -21.16
C VAL A 72 -1.19 -11.09 -22.41
N LYS A 73 -0.43 -10.37 -23.23
CA LYS A 73 0.17 -10.88 -24.47
C LYS A 73 1.09 -12.06 -24.21
N GLU A 74 1.99 -11.94 -23.23
CA GLU A 74 2.95 -13.00 -22.90
C GLU A 74 2.31 -14.19 -22.17
N SER A 75 1.09 -14.03 -21.65
CA SER A 75 0.30 -15.13 -21.07
C SER A 75 -0.40 -16.02 -22.11
N ILE A 76 -0.63 -15.51 -23.33
CA ILE A 76 -1.39 -16.23 -24.38
C ILE A 76 -0.78 -17.60 -24.74
N PRO A 77 0.55 -17.75 -24.93
CA PRO A 77 1.16 -19.05 -25.28
C PRO A 77 0.90 -20.13 -24.23
N ALA A 78 0.88 -19.79 -22.96
CA ALA A 78 0.60 -20.74 -21.88
C ALA A 78 -0.85 -21.25 -21.94
N PHE A 79 -1.81 -20.35 -22.18
CA PHE A 79 -3.22 -20.76 -22.32
C PHE A 79 -3.50 -21.55 -23.59
N SER A 80 -2.84 -21.25 -24.70
CA SER A 80 -3.02 -21.96 -25.98
C SER A 80 -2.43 -23.36 -25.96
N GLN A 81 -1.30 -23.57 -25.24
CA GLN A 81 -0.61 -24.86 -25.21
C GLN A 81 -1.04 -25.75 -24.04
N LEU A 82 -1.26 -25.21 -22.86
CA LEU A 82 -1.57 -25.98 -21.65
C LEU A 82 -3.07 -25.98 -21.31
N GLY A 83 -3.81 -24.96 -21.77
CA GLY A 83 -5.19 -24.74 -21.37
C GLY A 83 -5.37 -24.29 -19.92
N ILE A 84 -6.50 -23.65 -19.63
CA ILE A 84 -6.82 -23.09 -18.30
C ILE A 84 -6.87 -24.18 -17.21
N LYS A 85 -7.37 -25.36 -17.55
CA LYS A 85 -7.54 -26.49 -16.60
C LYS A 85 -6.22 -27.07 -16.10
N MET A 86 -5.13 -26.95 -16.86
CA MET A 86 -3.82 -27.44 -16.46
C MET A 86 -3.04 -26.45 -15.59
N VAL A 87 -3.32 -25.16 -15.76
CA VAL A 87 -2.55 -24.08 -15.08
C VAL A 87 -3.20 -23.67 -13.78
N LEU A 88 -4.49 -23.36 -13.77
CA LEU A 88 -5.15 -22.78 -12.59
C LEU A 88 -5.50 -23.79 -11.49
N PRO A 89 -6.20 -24.92 -11.76
CA PRO A 89 -6.59 -25.85 -10.69
C PRO A 89 -5.54 -26.92 -10.35
N SER A 90 -4.45 -27.02 -11.12
CA SER A 90 -3.41 -28.01 -10.84
C SER A 90 -2.65 -27.65 -9.56
N THR A 91 -2.34 -28.69 -8.76
CA THR A 91 -1.61 -28.55 -7.49
C THR A 91 -0.14 -28.87 -7.58
N GLU A 92 0.34 -29.35 -8.74
CA GLU A 92 1.73 -29.73 -8.92
C GLU A 92 2.51 -28.70 -9.74
N TRP A 93 3.56 -28.18 -9.12
CA TRP A 93 4.50 -27.26 -9.77
C TRP A 93 5.86 -27.96 -9.91
N ARG A 94 6.16 -28.42 -11.13
CA ARG A 94 7.40 -29.13 -11.49
C ARG A 94 7.87 -28.74 -12.89
N PRO A 95 8.35 -27.52 -13.11
CA PRO A 95 8.69 -27.02 -14.44
C PRO A 95 9.87 -27.75 -15.10
N VAL A 96 10.81 -28.28 -14.30
CA VAL A 96 12.08 -28.88 -14.76
C VAL A 96 11.97 -30.43 -14.88
N SER A 97 10.79 -31.01 -14.72
CA SER A 97 10.61 -32.46 -14.83
C SER A 97 10.54 -32.94 -16.29
N GLN A 98 10.74 -34.23 -16.52
CA GLN A 98 10.57 -34.84 -17.87
C GLN A 98 9.16 -34.63 -18.43
N LYS A 99 8.15 -34.47 -17.59
CA LYS A 99 6.78 -34.03 -17.92
C LYS A 99 6.49 -32.76 -17.12
N PRO A 100 6.75 -31.58 -17.67
CA PRO A 100 6.57 -30.32 -16.95
C PRO A 100 5.12 -30.14 -16.50
N GLN A 101 4.95 -29.76 -15.23
CA GLN A 101 3.65 -29.45 -14.63
C GLN A 101 3.67 -28.04 -14.07
N TYR A 102 2.64 -27.27 -14.37
CA TYR A 102 2.59 -25.83 -14.10
C TYR A 102 1.35 -25.45 -13.28
N GLY A 103 1.13 -26.12 -12.15
CA GLY A 103 -0.01 -25.86 -11.27
C GLY A 103 0.18 -24.63 -10.39
N LEU A 104 -0.63 -23.59 -10.57
CA LEU A 104 -0.56 -22.35 -9.81
C LEU A 104 -1.41 -22.33 -8.54
N LEU A 105 -2.30 -23.32 -8.34
CA LEU A 105 -3.24 -23.32 -7.20
C LEU A 105 -2.56 -23.21 -5.83
N PRO A 106 -1.43 -23.88 -5.54
CA PRO A 106 -0.76 -23.73 -4.26
C PRO A 106 -0.25 -22.31 -4.02
N ALA A 107 0.31 -21.66 -5.05
CA ALA A 107 0.82 -20.29 -4.95
C ALA A 107 -0.32 -19.26 -4.83
N ILE A 108 -1.46 -19.47 -5.54
CA ILE A 108 -2.67 -18.65 -5.38
C ILE A 108 -3.19 -18.75 -3.94
N ALA A 109 -3.37 -19.96 -3.45
CA ALA A 109 -3.82 -20.21 -2.09
C ALA A 109 -2.83 -19.64 -1.05
N GLY A 110 -1.52 -19.84 -1.24
CA GLY A 110 -0.50 -19.26 -0.37
C GLY A 110 -0.54 -17.73 -0.31
N THR A 111 -0.73 -17.07 -1.45
CA THR A 111 -0.88 -15.61 -1.50
C THR A 111 -2.10 -15.14 -0.71
N LEU A 112 -3.24 -15.78 -0.89
CA LEU A 112 -4.48 -15.42 -0.18
C LEU A 112 -4.37 -15.70 1.33
N TYR A 113 -3.80 -16.83 1.73
CA TYR A 113 -3.62 -17.17 3.15
C TYR A 113 -2.71 -16.19 3.88
N VAL A 114 -1.54 -15.92 3.33
CA VAL A 114 -0.58 -14.97 3.93
C VAL A 114 -1.18 -13.58 4.02
N SER A 115 -1.80 -13.10 2.95
CA SER A 115 -2.41 -11.78 2.91
C SER A 115 -3.60 -11.66 3.89
N ALA A 116 -4.44 -12.69 3.99
CA ALA A 116 -5.56 -12.71 4.93
C ALA A 116 -5.08 -12.66 6.39
N ILE A 117 -4.11 -13.50 6.76
CA ILE A 117 -3.52 -13.49 8.11
C ILE A 117 -2.92 -12.12 8.43
N ALA A 118 -2.14 -11.58 7.51
CA ALA A 118 -1.48 -10.28 7.70
C ALA A 118 -2.48 -9.15 7.90
N VAL A 119 -3.53 -9.08 7.08
CA VAL A 119 -4.54 -8.03 7.18
C VAL A 119 -5.38 -8.17 8.45
N VAL A 120 -5.77 -9.39 8.84
CA VAL A 120 -6.51 -9.61 10.10
C VAL A 120 -5.68 -9.15 11.30
N LEU A 121 -4.40 -9.51 11.37
CA LEU A 121 -3.50 -9.06 12.42
C LEU A 121 -3.32 -7.54 12.40
N ALA A 122 -3.06 -6.96 11.23
CA ALA A 122 -2.89 -5.53 11.08
C ALA A 122 -4.14 -4.74 11.47
N LEU A 123 -5.35 -5.26 11.18
CA LEU A 123 -6.60 -4.63 11.58
C LEU A 123 -6.81 -4.68 13.09
N ILE A 124 -6.67 -5.85 13.71
CA ILE A 124 -6.88 -6.00 15.14
C ILE A 124 -5.94 -5.07 15.91
N PHE A 125 -4.64 -5.17 15.67
CA PHE A 125 -3.64 -4.36 16.38
C PHE A 125 -3.62 -2.91 15.93
N GLY A 126 -3.82 -2.64 14.64
CA GLY A 126 -3.78 -1.30 14.08
C GLY A 126 -4.95 -0.43 14.55
N VAL A 127 -6.18 -0.96 14.53
CA VAL A 127 -7.36 -0.24 15.05
C VAL A 127 -7.24 -0.02 16.55
N ALA A 128 -6.83 -1.05 17.32
CA ALA A 128 -6.63 -0.92 18.76
C ALA A 128 -5.56 0.14 19.09
N CYS A 129 -4.44 0.13 18.37
CA CYS A 129 -3.37 1.12 18.53
C CYS A 129 -3.85 2.54 18.17
N ALA A 130 -4.57 2.72 17.07
CA ALA A 130 -5.12 4.02 16.68
C ALA A 130 -6.09 4.57 17.73
N CYS A 131 -6.98 3.74 18.27
CA CYS A 131 -7.89 4.11 19.36
C CYS A 131 -7.10 4.49 20.63
N PHE A 132 -6.06 3.73 20.98
CA PHE A 132 -5.23 4.01 22.13
C PHE A 132 -4.50 5.36 22.00
N LEU A 133 -3.89 5.62 20.84
CA LEU A 133 -3.18 6.86 20.57
C LEU A 133 -4.11 8.09 20.65
N ASP A 134 -5.35 7.97 20.19
CA ASP A 134 -6.26 9.11 20.08
C ASP A 134 -7.01 9.41 21.39
N TYR A 135 -7.35 8.36 22.17
CA TYR A 135 -8.18 8.50 23.36
C TYR A 135 -7.44 8.53 24.68
N TYR A 136 -6.35 7.78 24.80
CA TYR A 136 -5.67 7.59 26.07
C TYR A 136 -4.37 8.38 26.19
N LEU A 137 -3.77 8.79 25.07
CA LEU A 137 -2.50 9.53 25.10
C LEU A 137 -2.70 11.05 24.98
N PRO A 138 -1.91 11.85 25.70
CA PRO A 138 -1.83 13.29 25.47
C PRO A 138 -1.35 13.57 24.04
N LYS A 139 -1.91 14.60 23.39
CA LYS A 139 -1.61 14.94 21.98
C LYS A 139 -0.12 15.00 21.65
N LYS A 140 0.71 15.54 22.55
CA LYS A 140 2.17 15.62 22.35
C LYS A 140 2.83 14.24 22.26
N VAL A 141 2.42 13.30 23.14
CA VAL A 141 2.96 11.94 23.17
C VAL A 141 2.46 11.16 21.95
N ALA A 142 1.17 11.24 21.64
CA ALA A 142 0.59 10.61 20.45
C ALA A 142 1.30 11.05 19.17
N SER A 143 1.63 12.34 19.02
CA SER A 143 2.37 12.87 17.87
C SER A 143 3.76 12.24 17.72
N VAL A 144 4.47 11.99 18.83
CA VAL A 144 5.78 11.31 18.79
C VAL A 144 5.65 9.87 18.34
N PHE A 145 4.64 9.14 18.86
CA PHE A 145 4.37 7.76 18.44
C PHE A 145 3.99 7.68 16.97
N LEU A 146 3.15 8.59 16.47
CA LEU A 146 2.77 8.64 15.05
C LEU A 146 3.99 8.91 14.17
N ALA A 147 4.86 9.86 14.54
CA ALA A 147 6.11 10.11 13.80
C ALA A 147 7.01 8.86 13.77
N PHE A 148 7.06 8.09 14.85
CA PHE A 148 7.78 6.81 14.88
C PHE A 148 7.13 5.76 13.97
N ILE A 149 5.81 5.66 13.97
CA ILE A 149 5.05 4.75 13.08
C ILE A 149 5.29 5.11 11.61
N ASP A 150 5.32 6.40 11.27
CA ASP A 150 5.61 6.88 9.92
C ASP A 150 7.06 6.54 9.49
N LEU A 151 8.02 6.62 10.42
CA LEU A 151 9.40 6.16 10.18
C LEU A 151 9.44 4.67 9.88
N VAL A 152 8.71 3.85 10.64
CA VAL A 152 8.62 2.39 10.41
C VAL A 152 8.00 2.09 9.04
N ALA A 153 7.02 2.86 8.58
CA ALA A 153 6.45 2.72 7.23
C ALA A 153 7.47 2.94 6.11
N GLY A 154 8.52 3.72 6.36
CA GLY A 154 9.62 3.98 5.42
C GLY A 154 10.69 2.89 5.36
N ILE A 155 10.67 1.91 6.26
CA ILE A 155 11.68 0.83 6.28
C ILE A 155 11.48 -0.09 5.07
N PRO A 156 12.56 -0.42 4.30
CA PRO A 156 12.48 -1.38 3.21
C PRO A 156 11.97 -2.75 3.66
N SER A 157 11.08 -3.36 2.88
CA SER A 157 10.44 -4.65 3.22
C SER A 157 11.43 -5.80 3.46
N VAL A 158 12.57 -5.77 2.79
CA VAL A 158 13.66 -6.75 2.97
C VAL A 158 14.15 -6.79 4.42
N ILE A 159 14.19 -5.64 5.12
CA ILE A 159 14.62 -5.58 6.52
C ILE A 159 13.62 -6.33 7.42
N PHE A 160 12.32 -6.15 7.19
CA PHE A 160 11.30 -6.92 7.90
C PHE A 160 11.42 -8.42 7.63
N GLY A 161 11.69 -8.81 6.38
CA GLY A 161 11.94 -10.20 6.02
C GLY A 161 13.18 -10.78 6.72
N PHE A 162 14.27 -10.02 6.78
CA PHE A 162 15.49 -10.42 7.48
C PHE A 162 15.30 -10.58 8.98
N ILE A 163 14.64 -9.64 9.63
CA ILE A 163 14.28 -9.73 11.05
C ILE A 163 13.33 -10.92 11.28
N GLY A 164 12.33 -11.10 10.41
CA GLY A 164 11.43 -12.25 10.46
C GLY A 164 12.17 -13.58 10.37
N LEU A 165 13.16 -13.69 9.46
CA LEU A 165 13.98 -14.88 9.29
C LEU A 165 14.86 -15.16 10.52
N THR A 166 15.53 -14.12 11.03
CA THR A 166 16.52 -14.30 12.11
C THR A 166 15.89 -14.45 13.50
N VAL A 167 14.74 -13.82 13.73
CA VAL A 167 14.05 -13.82 15.03
C VAL A 167 12.87 -14.79 15.02
N LEU A 168 11.86 -14.55 14.17
CA LEU A 168 10.60 -15.27 14.23
C LEU A 168 10.71 -16.71 13.72
N VAL A 169 11.36 -16.91 12.57
CA VAL A 169 11.58 -18.26 12.01
C VAL A 169 12.46 -19.10 12.94
N LYS A 170 13.50 -18.49 13.52
CA LYS A 170 14.34 -19.18 14.52
C LYS A 170 13.55 -19.52 15.78
N ALA A 171 12.70 -18.62 16.27
CA ALA A 171 11.84 -18.89 17.41
C ALA A 171 10.83 -20.04 17.13
N PHE A 172 10.26 -20.09 15.93
CA PHE A 172 9.36 -21.18 15.53
C PHE A 172 10.11 -22.52 15.42
N ALA A 173 11.31 -22.52 14.87
CA ALA A 173 12.13 -23.74 14.82
C ALA A 173 12.45 -24.28 16.21
N THR A 174 12.79 -23.40 17.17
CA THR A 174 13.18 -23.81 18.53
C THR A 174 11.98 -24.15 19.44
N HIS A 175 10.96 -23.29 19.46
CA HIS A 175 9.84 -23.46 20.42
C HIS A 175 8.72 -24.37 19.90
N LEU A 176 8.48 -24.41 18.59
CA LEU A 176 7.47 -25.29 17.98
C LEU A 176 8.08 -26.59 17.43
N HIS A 177 9.38 -26.83 17.68
CA HIS A 177 10.11 -28.01 17.20
C HIS A 177 9.95 -28.28 15.69
N MET A 178 9.87 -27.21 14.90
CA MET A 178 9.72 -27.28 13.44
C MET A 178 11.10 -27.48 12.78
N ALA A 179 11.17 -28.34 11.79
CA ALA A 179 12.44 -28.65 11.09
C ALA A 179 13.17 -27.42 10.52
N ALA A 180 12.44 -26.38 10.10
CA ALA A 180 13.04 -25.16 9.54
C ALA A 180 12.41 -23.85 10.06
N GLY A 181 11.30 -23.90 10.78
CA GLY A 181 10.57 -22.73 11.29
C GLY A 181 9.90 -21.84 10.24
N GLN A 182 10.28 -21.98 8.97
CA GLN A 182 9.67 -21.25 7.86
C GLN A 182 8.25 -21.77 7.60
N CYS A 183 7.26 -20.88 7.64
CA CYS A 183 5.87 -21.27 7.44
C CYS A 183 4.99 -20.07 7.02
N ILE A 184 3.77 -20.37 6.59
CA ILE A 184 2.78 -19.37 6.20
C ILE A 184 2.41 -18.44 7.35
N LEU A 185 2.30 -18.96 8.58
CA LEU A 185 2.00 -18.12 9.74
C LEU A 185 3.11 -17.12 10.04
N ALA A 186 4.38 -17.53 9.95
CA ALA A 186 5.52 -16.62 10.11
C ALA A 186 5.50 -15.50 9.06
N ALA A 187 5.23 -15.84 7.80
CA ALA A 187 5.09 -14.86 6.72
C ALA A 187 3.91 -13.90 6.97
N GLY A 188 2.76 -14.42 7.42
CA GLY A 188 1.60 -13.62 7.76
C GLY A 188 1.84 -12.64 8.92
N ILE A 189 2.58 -13.06 9.95
CA ILE A 189 2.94 -12.20 11.08
C ILE A 189 3.89 -11.09 10.65
N VAL A 190 4.97 -11.41 9.94
CA VAL A 190 5.94 -10.41 9.46
C VAL A 190 5.26 -9.39 8.56
N LEU A 191 4.45 -9.86 7.62
CA LEU A 191 3.69 -9.00 6.74
C LEU A 191 2.67 -8.18 7.52
N GLY A 192 1.98 -8.75 8.51
CA GLY A 192 1.05 -8.04 9.39
C GLY A 192 1.71 -6.88 10.13
N ILE A 193 2.90 -7.08 10.70
CA ILE A 193 3.68 -6.03 11.37
C ILE A 193 4.01 -4.90 10.38
N MET A 194 4.41 -5.24 9.16
CA MET A 194 4.73 -4.27 8.10
C MET A 194 3.51 -3.45 7.66
N LEU A 195 2.31 -4.01 7.78
CA LEU A 195 1.05 -3.33 7.42
C LEU A 195 0.51 -2.43 8.54
N LEU A 196 0.93 -2.61 9.80
CA LEU A 196 0.44 -1.84 10.95
C LEU A 196 0.47 -0.32 10.72
N PRO A 197 1.59 0.29 10.26
CA PRO A 197 1.64 1.73 10.06
C PRO A 197 0.53 2.27 9.16
N PHE A 198 0.23 1.57 8.08
CA PHE A 198 -0.81 1.97 7.11
C PHE A 198 -2.21 1.93 7.72
N VAL A 199 -2.51 0.87 8.48
CA VAL A 199 -3.81 0.74 9.15
C VAL A 199 -3.95 1.76 10.27
N ILE A 200 -2.90 1.95 11.08
CA ILE A 200 -2.91 2.92 12.19
C ILE A 200 -3.15 4.33 11.66
N SER A 201 -2.39 4.77 10.65
CA SER A 201 -2.50 6.12 10.09
C SER A 201 -3.90 6.37 9.50
N THR A 202 -4.43 5.43 8.72
CA THR A 202 -5.78 5.56 8.11
C THR A 202 -6.89 5.58 9.17
N CYS A 203 -6.79 4.72 10.20
CA CYS A 203 -7.76 4.67 11.29
C CYS A 203 -7.67 5.91 12.18
N HIS A 204 -6.46 6.41 12.47
CA HIS A 204 -6.25 7.62 13.25
C HIS A 204 -6.87 8.85 12.56
N GLU A 205 -6.68 9.01 11.26
CA GLU A 205 -7.27 10.09 10.46
C GLU A 205 -8.82 10.05 10.49
N SER A 206 -9.37 8.85 10.37
CA SER A 206 -10.82 8.63 10.46
C SER A 206 -11.35 8.90 11.87
N LEU A 207 -10.63 8.48 12.92
CA LEU A 207 -10.95 8.75 14.32
C LEU A 207 -10.97 10.25 14.61
N GLN A 208 -9.96 10.99 14.19
CA GLN A 208 -9.92 12.43 14.38
C GLN A 208 -11.11 13.15 13.75
N THR A 209 -11.54 12.71 12.57
CA THR A 209 -12.70 13.27 11.87
C THR A 209 -14.00 12.99 12.61
N ALA A 210 -14.23 11.73 12.98
CA ALA A 210 -15.42 11.30 13.73
C ALA A 210 -15.48 11.96 15.13
N ARG A 211 -14.34 12.09 15.80
CA ARG A 211 -14.22 12.72 17.09
C ARG A 211 -14.66 14.19 17.07
N LYS A 212 -14.23 14.97 16.07
CA LYS A 212 -14.67 16.36 15.90
C LYS A 212 -16.18 16.48 15.72
N THR A 213 -16.81 15.47 15.13
CA THR A 213 -18.26 15.50 14.84
C THR A 213 -19.08 15.07 16.05
N TYR A 214 -18.70 14.01 16.76
CA TYR A 214 -19.55 13.34 17.74
C TYR A 214 -19.16 13.59 19.21
N GLU A 215 -17.87 13.89 19.52
CA GLU A 215 -17.38 13.91 20.91
C GLU A 215 -18.05 15.01 21.73
N PHE A 216 -18.18 16.24 21.19
CA PHE A 216 -18.79 17.35 21.90
C PHE A 216 -20.25 17.08 22.24
N SER A 217 -21.03 16.59 21.28
CA SER A 217 -22.45 16.28 21.48
C SER A 217 -22.65 15.17 22.50
N ALA A 218 -21.84 14.13 22.45
CA ALA A 218 -21.92 13.00 23.38
C ALA A 218 -21.58 13.41 24.83
N ILE A 219 -20.54 14.22 25.03
CA ILE A 219 -20.17 14.73 26.36
C ILE A 219 -21.25 15.66 26.90
N THR A 220 -21.86 16.51 26.06
CA THR A 220 -22.97 17.40 26.48
C THR A 220 -24.18 16.61 26.95
N LEU A 221 -24.42 15.43 26.38
CA LEU A 221 -25.47 14.49 26.79
C LEU A 221 -25.11 13.65 28.03
N GLY A 222 -23.89 13.82 28.58
CA GLY A 222 -23.43 13.14 29.80
C GLY A 222 -22.85 11.74 29.56
N PHE A 223 -22.57 11.34 28.32
CA PHE A 223 -21.93 10.05 28.04
C PHE A 223 -20.45 10.06 28.43
N SER A 224 -19.97 8.92 28.96
CA SER A 224 -18.55 8.74 29.24
C SER A 224 -17.71 8.68 27.95
N ARG A 225 -16.41 8.94 28.04
CA ARG A 225 -15.49 8.90 26.88
C ARG A 225 -15.45 7.51 26.26
N GLU A 226 -15.39 6.46 27.08
CA GLU A 226 -15.34 5.07 26.61
C GLU A 226 -16.64 4.66 25.92
N PHE A 227 -17.77 5.08 26.47
CA PHE A 227 -19.08 4.82 25.86
C PHE A 227 -19.17 5.54 24.50
N THR A 228 -18.74 6.78 24.43
CA THR A 228 -18.70 7.57 23.20
C THR A 228 -17.82 6.92 22.14
N LEU A 229 -16.62 6.43 22.51
CA LEU A 229 -15.72 5.73 21.60
C LEU A 229 -16.37 4.48 21.02
N LEU A 230 -16.92 3.61 21.89
CA LEU A 230 -17.40 2.30 21.46
C LEU A 230 -18.72 2.34 20.71
N HIS A 231 -19.64 3.25 21.09
CA HIS A 231 -21.00 3.27 20.57
C HIS A 231 -21.24 4.31 19.47
N PHE A 232 -20.47 5.39 19.42
CA PHE A 232 -20.65 6.43 18.41
C PHE A 232 -19.48 6.50 17.44
N ILE A 233 -18.24 6.56 17.93
CA ILE A 233 -17.09 6.84 17.09
C ILE A 233 -16.62 5.61 16.34
N LEU A 234 -16.46 4.47 17.01
CA LEU A 234 -16.00 3.24 16.37
C LEU A 234 -16.96 2.75 15.26
N PRO A 235 -18.30 2.80 15.43
CA PRO A 235 -19.22 2.58 14.33
C PRO A 235 -19.10 3.60 13.19
N ALA A 236 -18.92 4.87 13.51
CA ALA A 236 -18.82 5.94 12.51
C ALA A 236 -17.54 5.83 11.63
N ILE A 237 -16.44 5.27 12.15
CA ILE A 237 -15.21 5.08 11.39
C ILE A 237 -15.15 3.77 10.60
N ARG A 238 -16.19 2.94 10.60
CA ARG A 238 -16.22 1.69 9.82
C ARG A 238 -15.81 1.86 8.36
N PRO A 239 -16.25 2.91 7.62
CA PRO A 239 -15.78 3.15 6.25
C PRO A 239 -14.27 3.37 6.17
N GLY A 240 -13.68 4.07 7.17
CA GLY A 240 -12.24 4.29 7.26
C GLY A 240 -11.47 3.00 7.57
N ILE A 241 -11.97 2.16 8.49
CA ILE A 241 -11.38 0.85 8.79
C ILE A 241 -11.37 -0.04 7.53
N ILE A 242 -12.48 -0.07 6.80
CA ILE A 242 -12.57 -0.84 5.55
C ILE A 242 -11.60 -0.28 4.51
N ALA A 243 -11.50 1.04 4.35
CA ALA A 243 -10.53 1.64 3.45
C ALA A 243 -9.08 1.26 3.82
N GLY A 244 -8.72 1.34 5.10
CA GLY A 244 -7.42 0.89 5.61
C GLY A 244 -7.16 -0.60 5.37
N ALA A 245 -8.16 -1.46 5.62
CA ALA A 245 -8.08 -2.89 5.35
C ALA A 245 -7.78 -3.19 3.87
N MET A 246 -8.43 -2.47 2.97
CA MET A 246 -8.29 -2.68 1.54
C MET A 246 -6.94 -2.19 1.01
N MET A 247 -6.45 -1.05 1.49
CA MET A 247 -5.11 -0.57 1.18
C MET A 247 -4.05 -1.57 1.68
N ALA A 248 -4.21 -2.06 2.91
CA ALA A 248 -3.35 -3.09 3.49
C ALA A 248 -3.39 -4.39 2.69
N PHE A 249 -4.57 -4.85 2.26
CA PHE A 249 -4.72 -6.07 1.47
C PHE A 249 -4.07 -5.94 0.09
N GLY A 250 -4.28 -4.81 -0.62
CA GLY A 250 -3.64 -4.55 -1.91
C GLY A 250 -2.11 -4.58 -1.81
N ARG A 251 -1.56 -3.97 -0.73
CA ARG A 251 -0.12 -4.01 -0.45
C ARG A 251 0.37 -5.43 -0.11
N ALA A 252 -0.41 -6.17 0.69
CA ALA A 252 -0.09 -7.54 1.08
C ALA A 252 0.01 -8.49 -0.11
N LEU A 253 -0.90 -8.37 -1.09
CA LEU A 253 -0.90 -9.20 -2.30
C LEU A 253 0.37 -9.03 -3.15
N GLY A 254 0.94 -7.83 -3.17
CA GLY A 254 2.15 -7.51 -3.96
C GLY A 254 3.46 -7.74 -3.22
N GLU A 255 3.44 -8.09 -1.91
CA GLU A 255 4.66 -8.23 -1.15
C GLU A 255 5.44 -9.49 -1.55
N THR A 256 6.68 -9.28 -1.98
CA THR A 256 7.54 -10.32 -2.51
C THR A 256 8.67 -10.65 -1.55
N MET A 257 9.50 -9.66 -1.22
CA MET A 257 10.80 -9.88 -0.57
C MET A 257 10.66 -10.32 0.89
N ALA A 258 9.85 -9.62 1.68
CA ALA A 258 9.67 -9.98 3.09
C ALA A 258 9.06 -11.38 3.24
N VAL A 259 8.05 -11.68 2.43
CA VAL A 259 7.36 -12.99 2.45
C VAL A 259 8.29 -14.10 1.98
N MET A 260 9.01 -13.89 0.86
CA MET A 260 9.94 -14.87 0.28
C MET A 260 11.00 -15.36 1.28
N MET A 261 11.48 -14.49 2.17
CA MET A 261 12.50 -14.84 3.17
C MET A 261 11.98 -15.77 4.28
N VAL A 262 10.69 -15.72 4.60
CA VAL A 262 10.12 -16.38 5.80
C VAL A 262 9.13 -17.50 5.51
N ILE A 263 8.61 -17.61 4.27
CA ILE A 263 7.55 -18.57 3.91
C ILE A 263 8.07 -19.97 3.61
N GLY A 264 9.35 -20.11 3.20
CA GLY A 264 10.01 -21.37 2.88
C GLY A 264 9.93 -21.81 1.42
N ASN A 265 9.30 -21.02 0.55
CA ASN A 265 9.30 -21.11 -0.94
C ASN A 265 9.08 -22.53 -1.49
N SER A 266 8.15 -23.26 -0.94
CA SER A 266 7.82 -24.62 -1.38
C SER A 266 6.46 -24.59 -2.11
N PRO A 267 6.37 -25.05 -3.35
CA PRO A 267 5.15 -25.02 -4.15
C PRO A 267 4.18 -26.16 -3.76
N ILE A 268 3.85 -26.26 -2.49
CA ILE A 268 2.91 -27.22 -1.91
C ILE A 268 1.66 -26.53 -1.43
N TYR A 269 0.56 -27.28 -1.32
CA TYR A 269 -0.70 -26.71 -0.84
C TYR A 269 -0.53 -26.14 0.59
N PRO A 270 -0.95 -24.91 0.83
CA PRO A 270 -0.63 -24.17 2.05
C PRO A 270 -1.27 -24.80 3.30
N LYS A 271 -0.44 -24.96 4.36
CA LYS A 271 -0.84 -25.29 5.72
C LYS A 271 -0.33 -24.19 6.63
N LEU A 272 -1.05 -23.88 7.70
CA LEU A 272 -0.73 -22.75 8.59
C LEU A 272 0.72 -22.79 9.11
N LEU A 273 1.16 -23.93 9.60
CA LEU A 273 2.52 -24.17 10.09
C LEU A 273 3.41 -24.88 9.02
N GLY A 274 2.92 -25.02 7.82
CA GLY A 274 3.67 -25.58 6.69
C GLY A 274 4.37 -24.50 5.86
N ARG A 275 5.38 -24.94 5.12
CA ARG A 275 5.98 -24.11 4.07
C ARG A 275 4.95 -23.83 2.98
N GLY A 276 5.13 -22.76 2.26
CA GLY A 276 4.29 -22.40 1.14
C GLY A 276 5.04 -21.54 0.15
N GLN A 277 4.33 -21.04 -0.84
CA GLN A 277 4.84 -20.11 -1.82
C GLN A 277 3.73 -19.13 -2.21
N THR A 278 4.09 -17.88 -2.46
CA THR A 278 3.15 -16.88 -3.01
C THR A 278 3.43 -16.64 -4.48
N LEU A 279 2.44 -16.14 -5.23
CA LEU A 279 2.61 -15.81 -6.66
C LEU A 279 3.76 -14.82 -6.91
N PRO A 280 3.90 -13.70 -6.15
CA PRO A 280 5.04 -12.81 -6.33
C PRO A 280 6.38 -13.47 -6.01
N ALA A 281 6.44 -14.30 -4.96
CA ALA A 281 7.67 -15.00 -4.59
C ALA A 281 8.04 -16.06 -5.64
N LEU A 282 7.07 -16.80 -6.18
CA LEU A 282 7.28 -17.75 -7.28
C LEU A 282 7.91 -17.06 -8.48
N THR A 283 7.29 -15.95 -8.93
CA THR A 283 7.79 -15.19 -10.08
C THR A 283 9.19 -14.65 -9.85
N ALA A 284 9.45 -14.06 -8.67
CA ALA A 284 10.77 -13.48 -8.35
C ALA A 284 11.89 -14.52 -8.28
N LEU A 285 11.62 -15.72 -7.75
CA LEU A 285 12.60 -16.79 -7.62
C LEU A 285 12.97 -17.42 -8.96
N GLU A 286 11.97 -17.62 -9.83
CA GLU A 286 12.18 -18.38 -11.05
C GLU A 286 12.59 -17.51 -12.24
N MET A 287 12.20 -16.22 -12.24
CA MET A 287 12.45 -15.32 -13.38
C MET A 287 13.95 -15.15 -13.72
N GLY A 288 14.86 -15.33 -12.76
CA GLY A 288 16.29 -15.22 -12.96
C GLY A 288 16.95 -16.41 -13.66
N SER A 289 16.26 -17.56 -13.76
CA SER A 289 16.80 -18.83 -14.28
C SER A 289 16.13 -19.33 -15.55
N ILE A 290 15.21 -18.54 -16.14
CA ILE A 290 14.37 -18.97 -17.26
C ILE A 290 14.90 -18.47 -18.60
N GLU A 291 14.85 -19.33 -19.62
CA GLU A 291 15.11 -18.94 -21.00
C GLU A 291 13.98 -18.05 -21.56
N TYR A 292 14.38 -17.00 -22.23
CA TYR A 292 13.47 -16.06 -22.86
C TYR A 292 12.65 -16.76 -23.97
N GLY A 293 11.34 -16.55 -23.99
CA GLY A 293 10.43 -17.20 -24.96
C GLY A 293 10.02 -18.62 -24.61
N SER A 294 10.43 -19.14 -23.44
CA SER A 294 10.03 -20.48 -22.99
C SER A 294 8.56 -20.50 -22.53
N LEU A 295 7.94 -21.68 -22.61
CA LEU A 295 6.59 -21.91 -22.09
C LEU A 295 6.53 -21.62 -20.56
N HIS A 296 7.59 -21.92 -19.84
CA HIS A 296 7.72 -21.64 -18.42
C HIS A 296 7.61 -20.13 -18.12
N LEU A 297 8.28 -19.29 -18.91
CA LEU A 297 8.16 -17.83 -18.80
C LEU A 297 6.70 -17.37 -19.02
N SER A 298 6.02 -17.92 -20.03
CA SER A 298 4.62 -17.58 -20.29
C SER A 298 3.70 -17.96 -19.14
N VAL A 299 3.96 -19.07 -18.43
CA VAL A 299 3.19 -19.45 -17.23
C VAL A 299 3.45 -18.49 -16.06
N LEU A 300 4.65 -17.95 -15.91
CA LEU A 300 4.89 -16.90 -14.89
C LEU A 300 4.14 -15.61 -15.22
N TYR A 301 4.00 -15.26 -16.50
CA TYR A 301 3.10 -14.15 -16.87
C TYR A 301 1.64 -14.45 -16.54
N VAL A 302 1.18 -15.70 -16.68
CA VAL A 302 -0.14 -16.12 -16.20
C VAL A 302 -0.26 -15.94 -14.68
N ALA A 303 0.77 -16.32 -13.91
CA ALA A 303 0.77 -16.11 -12.46
C ALA A 303 0.58 -14.63 -12.09
N ASN A 304 1.29 -13.73 -12.79
CA ASN A 304 1.13 -12.29 -12.62
C ASN A 304 -0.24 -11.77 -13.08
N ALA A 305 -0.79 -12.30 -14.17
CA ALA A 305 -2.14 -11.96 -14.63
C ALA A 305 -3.20 -12.38 -13.60
N VAL A 306 -3.07 -13.57 -13.02
CA VAL A 306 -3.96 -14.06 -11.93
C VAL A 306 -3.86 -13.13 -10.70
N LEU A 307 -2.65 -12.72 -10.31
CA LEU A 307 -2.46 -11.77 -9.20
C LEU A 307 -3.17 -10.45 -9.46
N LEU A 308 -3.08 -9.92 -10.69
CA LEU A 308 -3.79 -8.70 -11.10
C LEU A 308 -5.31 -8.88 -11.05
N VAL A 309 -5.83 -10.02 -11.51
CA VAL A 309 -7.27 -10.32 -11.42
C VAL A 309 -7.73 -10.35 -9.96
N ILE A 310 -6.98 -11.01 -9.08
CA ILE A 310 -7.28 -11.03 -7.63
C ILE A 310 -7.29 -9.60 -7.07
N LEU A 311 -6.30 -8.78 -7.43
CA LEU A 311 -6.22 -7.38 -7.00
C LEU A 311 -7.44 -6.58 -7.47
N PHE A 312 -7.84 -6.70 -8.74
CA PHE A 312 -9.02 -6.01 -9.27
C PHE A 312 -10.32 -6.48 -8.60
N ILE A 313 -10.46 -7.77 -8.31
CA ILE A 313 -11.62 -8.29 -7.57
C ILE A 313 -11.68 -7.65 -6.17
N VAL A 314 -10.56 -7.63 -5.47
CA VAL A 314 -10.47 -7.04 -4.12
C VAL A 314 -10.79 -5.54 -4.15
N LEU A 315 -10.23 -4.78 -5.09
CA LEU A 315 -10.53 -3.36 -5.26
C LEU A 315 -12.00 -3.14 -5.61
N GLY A 316 -12.59 -3.97 -6.47
CA GLY A 316 -14.00 -3.92 -6.82
C GLY A 316 -14.92 -4.16 -5.61
N ILE A 317 -14.62 -5.19 -4.82
CA ILE A 317 -15.35 -5.48 -3.56
C ILE A 317 -15.25 -4.30 -2.59
N SER A 318 -14.05 -3.71 -2.46
CA SER A 318 -13.81 -2.51 -1.66
C SER A 318 -14.71 -1.37 -2.05
N TYR A 319 -14.71 -1.06 -3.33
CA TYR A 319 -15.51 0.04 -3.86
C TYR A 319 -17.01 -0.15 -3.59
N LEU A 320 -17.50 -1.38 -3.78
CA LEU A 320 -18.90 -1.72 -3.50
C LEU A 320 -19.25 -1.60 -2.02
N LEU A 321 -18.37 -2.08 -1.13
CA LEU A 321 -18.56 -1.97 0.32
C LEU A 321 -18.57 -0.50 0.77
N LYS A 322 -17.60 0.29 0.30
CA LYS A 322 -17.54 1.73 0.62
C LYS A 322 -18.80 2.47 0.14
N ARG A 323 -19.29 2.15 -1.04
CA ARG A 323 -20.52 2.76 -1.58
C ARG A 323 -21.76 2.43 -0.75
N ARG A 324 -21.90 1.15 -0.32
CA ARG A 324 -23.05 0.75 0.53
C ARG A 324 -23.03 1.43 1.89
N LEU A 325 -21.85 1.61 2.50
CA LEU A 325 -21.75 2.28 3.80
C LEU A 325 -22.05 3.78 3.70
N ALA A 326 -21.58 4.45 2.65
CA ALA A 326 -21.88 5.87 2.43
C ALA A 326 -23.36 6.15 2.16
N THR A 327 -24.14 5.19 1.65
CA THR A 327 -25.58 5.33 1.42
C THR A 327 -26.42 5.17 2.70
N HIS A 328 -25.85 4.61 3.77
CA HIS A 328 -26.56 4.49 5.06
C HIS A 328 -26.35 5.68 5.99
N GLU A 329 -25.48 6.62 5.64
CA GLU A 329 -25.23 7.86 6.40
C GLU A 329 -26.09 9.06 5.94
N ASN A 330 -26.82 8.92 4.83
CA ASN A 330 -27.80 9.90 4.34
C ASN A 330 -29.23 9.40 4.63
#